data_36962a6d678e5526980ae8d192068e46
#
_entry.id   36962a6d678e5526980ae8d192068e46
#
_cell.length_a   1.000
_cell.length_b   1.000
_cell.length_c   1.000
_cell.angle_alpha   90.00
_cell.angle_beta   90.00
_cell.angle_gamma   90.00
#
_symmetry.space_group_name_H-M   'P 1'
#
loop_
_entity.id
_entity.type
_entity.pdbx_description
1 polymer ?
#
loop_
_entity_poly.entity_id
_entity_poly.type
_entity_poly.pdbx_seq_one_letter_code
_entity_poly.pdbx_strand_id
1 'polypeptide(L)'
;MFGLPPKPPKQPDGLACGTCANDCRIGAGGKGFCGLVFNIEGRLVRTGGTADKGILEWYYDSLPTNCVAWWFCPGCTGAGYPKYANQPKAETSYSNLAVFYGACSYDCLFCQNWHYRDLASRIQPCMSAESLAEKADAQVSCICFFGGDPSAQMPHALKTSQLALEKAQQEKRILRICWETNGYEKEEFALEAAGLSLKSGGNLKFDLKAWDENLNLALCGVSNQPALRTFRLVGERFFNQRLELPVLTASTLLVPGYVDAEEVNQIAAFISEVSPQIPYTLLAFYPQYVMNDLPTTSKELANDCYKVAKEHLEKVRIGNADLLS
;
A
#
# COMPACT_ATOMS: atom_id res chain seq x y z
N MET A 1 -9.34 -8.49 20.87
CA MET A 1 -9.33 -7.07 21.25
C MET A 1 -10.23 -6.23 20.32
N PHE A 2 -10.08 -6.30 18.99
CA PHE A 2 -10.93 -5.53 18.05
C PHE A 2 -12.09 -6.35 17.45
N GLY A 3 -12.32 -7.56 17.90
CA GLY A 3 -13.34 -8.46 17.40
C GLY A 3 -13.17 -8.83 15.92
N LEU A 4 -11.98 -8.71 15.34
CA LEU A 4 -11.66 -9.19 14.01
C LEU A 4 -11.32 -10.69 14.04
N PRO A 5 -11.59 -11.46 12.97
CA PRO A 5 -11.17 -12.86 12.89
C PRO A 5 -9.64 -12.96 12.94
N PRO A 6 -9.07 -13.95 13.68
CA PRO A 6 -7.61 -14.11 13.80
C PRO A 6 -6.95 -14.63 12.52
N LYS A 7 -7.73 -15.13 11.58
CA LYS A 7 -7.31 -15.61 10.25
C LYS A 7 -8.43 -15.48 9.24
N PRO A 8 -8.13 -15.45 7.92
CA PRO A 8 -9.16 -15.44 6.89
C PRO A 8 -10.12 -16.63 7.01
N PRO A 9 -11.44 -16.42 7.16
CA PRO A 9 -12.40 -17.51 7.27
C PRO A 9 -12.45 -18.33 5.97
N LYS A 10 -12.45 -19.67 6.11
CA LYS A 10 -12.45 -20.63 5.00
C LYS A 10 -13.54 -21.70 5.20
N GLN A 11 -14.73 -21.29 5.59
CA GLN A 11 -15.82 -22.23 5.83
C GLN A 11 -16.33 -22.84 4.51
N PRO A 12 -16.43 -24.20 4.38
CA PRO A 12 -16.81 -24.85 3.13
C PRO A 12 -18.11 -24.32 2.54
N ASP A 13 -19.14 -24.14 3.37
CA ASP A 13 -20.46 -23.63 2.96
C ASP A 13 -20.60 -22.12 3.07
N GLY A 14 -19.47 -21.40 3.38
CA GLY A 14 -19.44 -19.97 3.51
C GLY A 14 -19.56 -19.25 2.16
N LEU A 15 -20.12 -18.04 2.18
CA LEU A 15 -20.21 -17.17 1.00
C LEU A 15 -18.84 -16.57 0.68
N ALA A 16 -18.46 -16.62 -0.60
CA ALA A 16 -17.19 -16.09 -1.09
C ALA A 16 -17.20 -14.55 -1.14
N CYS A 17 -16.28 -13.89 -0.44
CA CYS A 17 -16.19 -12.43 -0.37
C CYS A 17 -15.72 -11.79 -1.68
N GLY A 18 -14.62 -12.28 -2.28
CA GLY A 18 -14.12 -11.86 -3.59
C GLY A 18 -13.47 -10.47 -3.64
N THR A 19 -13.21 -9.77 -2.53
CA THR A 19 -12.65 -8.40 -2.55
C THR A 19 -11.12 -8.39 -2.64
N CYS A 20 -10.46 -9.30 -1.93
CA CYS A 20 -8.98 -9.38 -1.89
C CYS A 20 -8.54 -10.84 -1.95
N ALA A 21 -7.23 -11.07 -2.02
CA ALA A 21 -6.63 -12.41 -2.13
C ALA A 21 -6.80 -13.29 -0.88
N ASN A 22 -7.33 -12.75 0.22
CA ASN A 22 -7.74 -13.57 1.34
C ASN A 22 -8.86 -14.55 0.99
N ASP A 23 -9.63 -14.32 -0.07
CA ASP A 23 -10.70 -15.21 -0.54
C ASP A 23 -11.55 -15.77 0.61
N CYS A 24 -11.98 -14.89 1.51
CA CYS A 24 -12.77 -15.26 2.67
C CYS A 24 -14.05 -15.99 2.24
N ARG A 25 -14.28 -17.17 2.84
CA ARG A 25 -15.55 -17.89 2.77
C ARG A 25 -16.24 -17.73 4.12
N ILE A 26 -17.25 -16.86 4.15
CA ILE A 26 -17.86 -16.35 5.38
C ILE A 26 -19.10 -17.20 5.69
N GLY A 27 -19.07 -17.96 6.78
CA GLY A 27 -20.22 -18.75 7.25
C GLY A 27 -21.35 -17.85 7.77
N ALA A 28 -22.52 -18.46 8.00
CA ALA A 28 -23.70 -17.76 8.53
C ALA A 28 -23.39 -17.03 9.83
N GLY A 29 -23.78 -15.77 9.95
CA GLY A 29 -23.50 -14.89 11.09
C GLY A 29 -22.03 -14.47 11.25
N GLY A 30 -21.14 -14.94 10.37
CA GLY A 30 -19.71 -14.63 10.39
C GLY A 30 -19.35 -13.33 9.70
N LYS A 31 -18.06 -12.95 9.82
CA LYS A 31 -17.49 -11.79 9.12
C LYS A 31 -16.15 -12.11 8.47
N GLY A 32 -15.82 -11.34 7.44
CA GLY A 32 -14.55 -11.41 6.72
C GLY A 32 -13.36 -10.92 7.55
N PHE A 33 -12.15 -11.32 7.16
CA PHE A 33 -10.91 -11.01 7.87
C PHE A 33 -10.69 -9.51 8.10
N CYS A 34 -10.97 -8.68 7.09
CA CYS A 34 -10.85 -7.22 7.18
C CYS A 34 -11.92 -6.54 8.07
N GLY A 35 -12.95 -7.27 8.53
CA GLY A 35 -14.00 -6.73 9.39
C GLY A 35 -15.14 -5.99 8.66
N LEU A 36 -15.08 -5.79 7.34
CA LEU A 36 -16.04 -4.96 6.60
C LEU A 36 -17.15 -5.75 5.87
N VAL A 37 -17.06 -7.08 5.82
CA VAL A 37 -18.01 -7.93 5.10
C VAL A 37 -18.60 -8.96 6.05
N PHE A 38 -19.92 -9.06 6.08
CA PHE A 38 -20.68 -9.94 6.97
C PHE A 38 -21.58 -10.87 6.17
N ASN A 39 -21.78 -12.09 6.65
CA ASN A 39 -22.81 -12.98 6.14
C ASN A 39 -24.03 -12.90 7.07
N ILE A 40 -24.99 -12.11 6.66
CA ILE A 40 -26.26 -11.91 7.41
C ILE A 40 -27.37 -12.63 6.65
N GLU A 41 -27.99 -13.61 7.28
CA GLU A 41 -29.11 -14.38 6.71
C GLU A 41 -28.84 -14.93 5.30
N GLY A 42 -27.62 -15.43 5.07
CA GLY A 42 -27.23 -16.01 3.79
C GLY A 42 -26.93 -14.97 2.70
N ARG A 43 -26.68 -13.71 3.05
CA ARG A 43 -26.30 -12.64 2.13
C ARG A 43 -25.05 -11.94 2.61
N LEU A 44 -24.15 -11.57 1.68
CA LEU A 44 -23.00 -10.72 2.03
C LEU A 44 -23.46 -9.26 2.13
N VAL A 45 -23.29 -8.71 3.33
CA VAL A 45 -23.49 -7.29 3.63
C VAL A 45 -22.12 -6.62 3.76
N ARG A 46 -21.85 -5.62 2.93
CA ARG A 46 -20.62 -4.83 2.96
C ARG A 46 -20.88 -3.51 3.70
N THR A 47 -20.22 -3.31 4.81
CA THR A 47 -20.35 -2.09 5.62
C THR A 47 -19.40 -0.97 5.17
N GLY A 48 -18.42 -1.30 4.35
CA GLY A 48 -17.46 -0.40 3.72
C GLY A 48 -16.70 -1.08 2.59
N GLY A 49 -15.88 -0.31 1.86
CA GLY A 49 -15.10 -0.79 0.72
C GLY A 49 -15.94 -1.02 -0.54
N THR A 50 -17.11 -0.43 -0.63
CA THR A 50 -17.92 -0.34 -1.86
C THR A 50 -17.58 0.95 -2.61
N ALA A 51 -17.99 1.07 -3.88
CA ALA A 51 -17.80 2.31 -4.64
C ALA A 51 -18.40 3.55 -3.91
N ASP A 52 -19.50 3.36 -3.15
CA ASP A 52 -20.22 4.46 -2.52
C ASP A 52 -19.81 4.71 -1.07
N LYS A 53 -19.06 3.79 -0.45
CA LYS A 53 -18.78 3.89 0.98
C LYS A 53 -17.40 3.30 1.33
N GLY A 54 -16.46 4.16 1.72
CA GLY A 54 -15.19 3.79 2.34
C GLY A 54 -15.19 4.05 3.84
N ILE A 55 -14.51 3.19 4.61
CA ILE A 55 -14.18 3.45 6.01
C ILE A 55 -12.75 4.00 6.01
N LEU A 56 -12.59 5.29 6.34
CA LEU A 56 -11.31 5.96 6.17
C LEU A 56 -11.22 7.26 6.98
N GLU A 57 -10.00 7.67 7.26
CA GLU A 57 -9.62 9.03 7.61
C GLU A 57 -8.77 9.61 6.49
N TRP A 58 -8.61 10.93 6.45
CA TRP A 58 -7.79 11.60 5.46
C TRP A 58 -7.22 12.90 6.02
N TYR A 59 -6.11 13.34 5.44
CA TYR A 59 -5.50 14.64 5.78
C TYR A 59 -4.69 15.18 4.59
N TYR A 60 -4.44 16.48 4.61
CA TYR A 60 -3.50 17.10 3.69
C TYR A 60 -2.10 17.01 4.27
N ASP A 61 -1.20 16.40 3.51
CA ASP A 61 0.18 16.18 3.86
C ASP A 61 1.06 17.03 2.93
N SER A 62 1.73 18.02 3.50
CA SER A 62 2.51 19.00 2.72
C SER A 62 3.65 18.32 1.96
N LEU A 63 3.84 18.69 0.69
CA LEU A 63 4.97 18.23 -0.11
C LEU A 63 6.22 19.11 0.13
N PRO A 64 7.43 18.51 0.13
CA PRO A 64 7.75 17.10 0.03
C PRO A 64 7.42 16.33 1.31
N THR A 65 6.81 15.16 1.19
CA THR A 65 6.43 14.29 2.31
C THR A 65 7.37 13.10 2.46
N ASN A 66 7.40 12.51 3.67
CA ASN A 66 8.15 11.27 3.94
C ASN A 66 7.41 10.04 3.38
N CYS A 67 7.51 9.83 2.08
CA CYS A 67 6.91 8.72 1.34
C CYS A 67 8.00 7.76 0.87
N VAL A 68 7.73 6.48 0.78
CA VAL A 68 8.66 5.46 0.24
C VAL A 68 9.28 5.87 -1.10
N ALA A 69 8.51 6.58 -1.95
CA ALA A 69 8.95 7.04 -3.27
C ALA A 69 9.52 8.48 -3.29
N TRP A 70 9.66 9.16 -2.15
CA TRP A 70 9.99 10.58 -2.08
C TRP A 70 11.23 10.98 -2.88
N TRP A 71 12.21 10.10 -2.97
CA TRP A 71 13.50 10.36 -3.61
C TRP A 71 13.48 10.29 -5.14
N PHE A 72 12.37 9.89 -5.76
CA PHE A 72 12.20 9.86 -7.22
C PHE A 72 10.82 10.32 -7.69
N CYS A 73 9.83 10.52 -6.82
CA CYS A 73 8.48 10.89 -7.24
C CYS A 73 8.38 12.36 -7.68
N PRO A 74 7.47 12.70 -8.60
CA PRO A 74 7.28 14.07 -9.09
C PRO A 74 7.07 15.11 -7.98
N GLY A 75 6.18 14.82 -7.02
CA GLY A 75 5.85 15.76 -5.94
C GLY A 75 7.02 16.16 -5.06
N CYS A 76 7.97 15.26 -4.83
CA CYS A 76 9.12 15.50 -3.98
C CYS A 76 10.38 15.95 -4.72
N THR A 77 10.47 15.73 -6.04
CA THR A 77 11.69 16.00 -6.82
C THR A 77 11.49 16.87 -8.06
N GLY A 78 10.24 17.01 -8.55
CA GLY A 78 9.93 17.61 -9.83
C GLY A 78 10.18 16.69 -11.02
N ALA A 79 10.45 15.41 -10.81
CA ALA A 79 10.65 14.42 -11.87
C ALA A 79 9.43 14.39 -12.81
N GLY A 80 9.69 14.36 -14.14
CA GLY A 80 8.65 14.36 -15.15
C GLY A 80 7.98 15.72 -15.40
N TYR A 81 8.58 16.82 -14.90
CA TYR A 81 8.12 18.18 -15.23
C TYR A 81 8.26 18.46 -16.76
N PRO A 82 7.33 19.16 -17.42
CA PRO A 82 6.06 19.71 -16.89
C PRO A 82 4.87 18.73 -16.99
N LYS A 83 5.06 17.52 -17.47
CA LYS A 83 3.95 16.58 -17.74
C LYS A 83 3.31 15.99 -16.47
N TYR A 84 4.14 15.69 -15.46
CA TYR A 84 3.72 14.98 -14.25
C TYR A 84 4.04 15.72 -12.94
N ALA A 85 4.68 16.88 -13.03
CA ALA A 85 4.97 17.76 -11.91
C ALA A 85 4.59 19.19 -12.22
N ASN A 86 4.10 19.94 -11.23
CA ASN A 86 3.73 21.35 -11.35
C ASN A 86 4.95 22.28 -11.32
N GLN A 87 6.08 21.78 -10.80
CA GLN A 87 7.32 22.54 -10.61
C GLN A 87 8.52 21.68 -11.02
N PRO A 88 9.64 22.29 -11.51
CA PRO A 88 10.86 21.55 -11.88
C PRO A 88 11.65 21.03 -10.67
N LYS A 89 11.19 21.31 -9.46
CA LYS A 89 11.72 20.84 -8.15
C LYS A 89 10.57 20.35 -7.29
N ALA A 90 10.85 20.06 -6.00
CA ALA A 90 9.81 19.68 -5.04
C ALA A 90 8.65 20.69 -5.02
N GLU A 91 7.44 20.19 -4.99
CA GLU A 91 6.19 20.96 -5.07
C GLU A 91 5.79 21.54 -3.70
N THR A 92 6.60 22.42 -3.14
CA THR A 92 6.45 22.95 -1.77
C THR A 92 5.17 23.75 -1.49
N SER A 93 4.42 24.12 -2.54
CA SER A 93 3.13 24.81 -2.42
C SER A 93 1.92 23.88 -2.58
N TYR A 94 2.17 22.59 -2.70
CA TYR A 94 1.14 21.57 -2.90
C TYR A 94 1.11 20.56 -1.75
N SER A 95 0.03 19.82 -1.70
CA SER A 95 -0.18 18.74 -0.74
C SER A 95 -0.47 17.42 -1.41
N ASN A 96 -0.16 16.35 -0.72
CA ASN A 96 -0.71 15.02 -0.92
C ASN A 96 -2.04 14.92 -0.15
N LEU A 97 -3.10 14.44 -0.78
CA LEU A 97 -4.27 13.96 -0.07
C LEU A 97 -3.97 12.54 0.42
N ALA A 98 -3.62 12.44 1.68
CA ALA A 98 -3.29 11.18 2.34
C ALA A 98 -4.58 10.49 2.80
N VAL A 99 -4.89 9.31 2.25
CA VAL A 99 -6.11 8.55 2.52
C VAL A 99 -5.79 7.31 3.32
N PHE A 100 -6.15 7.35 4.62
CA PHE A 100 -5.92 6.27 5.57
C PHE A 100 -7.14 5.35 5.64
N TYR A 101 -7.06 4.15 5.05
CA TYR A 101 -8.14 3.18 5.10
C TYR A 101 -8.24 2.44 6.42
N GLY A 102 -9.46 2.34 6.95
CA GLY A 102 -9.80 1.68 8.21
C GLY A 102 -10.04 0.16 8.07
N ALA A 103 -9.28 -0.53 7.24
CA ALA A 103 -9.27 -2.00 7.15
C ALA A 103 -7.97 -2.48 6.52
N CYS A 104 -7.63 -3.76 6.69
CA CYS A 104 -6.44 -4.36 6.10
C CYS A 104 -6.71 -5.81 5.70
N SER A 105 -5.99 -6.29 4.69
CA SER A 105 -5.94 -7.69 4.29
C SER A 105 -4.89 -8.51 5.06
N TYR A 106 -4.04 -7.84 5.85
CA TYR A 106 -3.02 -8.41 6.74
C TYR A 106 -3.35 -8.14 8.22
N ASP A 107 -2.66 -8.84 9.14
CA ASP A 107 -2.69 -8.60 10.59
C ASP A 107 -1.27 -8.56 11.16
N CYS A 108 -0.43 -7.65 10.66
CA CYS A 108 0.98 -7.57 11.01
C CYS A 108 1.19 -7.27 12.50
N LEU A 109 2.06 -8.04 13.17
CA LEU A 109 2.41 -7.87 14.59
C LEU A 109 3.16 -6.55 14.86
N PHE A 110 3.87 -6.03 13.87
CA PHE A 110 4.64 -4.78 13.90
C PHE A 110 3.92 -3.57 13.30
N CYS A 111 2.59 -3.63 13.15
CA CYS A 111 1.84 -2.64 12.39
C CYS A 111 1.95 -1.24 13.00
N GLN A 112 2.56 -0.28 12.28
CA GLN A 112 2.63 1.11 12.69
C GLN A 112 1.27 1.81 12.60
N ASN A 113 0.42 1.36 11.69
CA ASN A 113 -0.92 1.88 11.45
C ASN A 113 -2.01 1.05 12.15
N TRP A 114 -1.69 0.39 13.26
CA TRP A 114 -2.56 -0.58 13.95
C TRP A 114 -3.95 -0.04 14.32
N HIS A 115 -4.12 1.27 14.44
CA HIS A 115 -5.39 1.93 14.76
C HIS A 115 -6.46 1.78 13.65
N TYR A 116 -6.09 1.31 12.44
CA TYR A 116 -7.10 0.93 11.43
C TYR A 116 -8.11 -0.09 11.97
N ARG A 117 -7.69 -0.89 12.96
CA ARG A 117 -8.55 -1.89 13.59
C ARG A 117 -9.69 -1.26 14.40
N ASP A 118 -9.46 -0.10 14.99
CA ASP A 118 -10.51 0.69 15.64
C ASP A 118 -11.54 1.16 14.63
N LEU A 119 -11.08 1.68 13.48
CA LEU A 119 -11.96 2.13 12.40
C LEU A 119 -12.79 0.96 11.86
N ALA A 120 -12.14 -0.19 11.59
CA ALA A 120 -12.82 -1.41 11.14
C ALA A 120 -13.86 -1.91 12.15
N SER A 121 -13.55 -1.87 13.45
CA SER A 121 -14.45 -2.35 14.51
C SER A 121 -15.67 -1.45 14.70
N ARG A 122 -15.49 -0.13 14.57
CA ARG A 122 -16.56 0.88 14.67
C ARG A 122 -17.31 1.08 13.36
N ILE A 123 -16.74 0.66 12.23
CA ILE A 123 -17.24 0.91 10.87
C ILE A 123 -17.39 2.43 10.62
N GLN A 124 -16.46 3.19 11.17
CA GLN A 124 -16.45 4.67 11.14
C GLN A 124 -15.02 5.21 11.25
N PRO A 125 -14.76 6.45 10.76
CA PRO A 125 -15.71 7.27 9.97
C PRO A 125 -15.89 6.69 8.56
N CYS A 126 -16.97 7.07 7.89
CA CYS A 126 -17.25 6.66 6.52
C CYS A 126 -17.40 7.86 5.60
N MET A 127 -17.00 7.70 4.33
CA MET A 127 -17.06 8.72 3.30
C MET A 127 -17.41 8.08 1.95
N SER A 128 -18.16 8.81 1.09
CA SER A 128 -18.37 8.37 -0.29
C SER A 128 -17.15 8.70 -1.16
N ALA A 129 -17.01 7.99 -2.29
CA ALA A 129 -15.94 8.25 -3.25
C ALA A 129 -16.04 9.67 -3.83
N GLU A 130 -17.25 10.18 -4.07
CA GLU A 130 -17.51 11.54 -4.53
C GLU A 130 -17.00 12.57 -3.52
N SER A 131 -17.40 12.43 -2.26
CA SER A 131 -17.01 13.36 -1.19
C SER A 131 -15.48 13.35 -0.96
N LEU A 132 -14.83 12.21 -1.11
CA LEU A 132 -13.37 12.11 -1.01
C LEU A 132 -12.68 12.72 -2.23
N ALA A 133 -13.19 12.50 -3.44
CA ALA A 133 -12.66 13.09 -4.67
C ALA A 133 -12.73 14.63 -4.66
N GLU A 134 -13.77 15.21 -4.02
CA GLU A 134 -13.89 16.66 -3.84
C GLU A 134 -12.77 17.27 -3.00
N LYS A 135 -12.16 16.48 -2.09
CA LYS A 135 -11.01 16.92 -1.27
C LYS A 135 -9.73 17.09 -2.08
N ALA A 136 -9.65 16.51 -3.28
CA ALA A 136 -8.57 16.75 -4.21
C ALA A 136 -8.78 18.11 -4.93
N ASP A 137 -8.58 19.20 -4.19
CA ASP A 137 -8.70 20.58 -4.66
C ASP A 137 -7.47 21.04 -5.48
N ALA A 138 -7.42 22.32 -5.81
CA ALA A 138 -6.37 22.89 -6.66
C ALA A 138 -4.95 22.86 -6.04
N GLN A 139 -4.84 22.71 -4.72
CA GLN A 139 -3.56 22.60 -4.03
C GLN A 139 -3.13 21.15 -3.82
N VAL A 140 -3.98 20.19 -4.17
CA VAL A 140 -3.65 18.77 -4.10
C VAL A 140 -3.06 18.31 -5.44
N SER A 141 -1.82 17.89 -5.45
CA SER A 141 -1.13 17.40 -6.64
C SER A 141 -0.97 15.87 -6.67
N CYS A 142 -1.24 15.17 -5.58
CA CYS A 142 -1.35 13.71 -5.56
C CYS A 142 -2.35 13.22 -4.51
N ILE A 143 -2.92 12.06 -4.75
CA ILE A 143 -3.67 11.26 -3.75
C ILE A 143 -2.83 10.03 -3.46
N CYS A 144 -2.60 9.70 -2.20
CA CYS A 144 -1.97 8.46 -1.80
C CYS A 144 -2.92 7.65 -0.91
N PHE A 145 -3.30 6.46 -1.38
CA PHE A 145 -4.10 5.51 -0.63
C PHE A 145 -3.19 4.59 0.18
N PHE A 146 -3.40 4.54 1.49
CA PHE A 146 -2.62 3.76 2.43
C PHE A 146 -3.43 3.45 3.70
N GLY A 147 -2.81 3.25 4.82
CA GLY A 147 -3.43 3.12 6.14
C GLY A 147 -3.40 1.71 6.65
N GLY A 148 -4.57 1.09 6.89
CA GLY A 148 -4.66 -0.35 7.03
C GLY A 148 -4.11 -0.97 5.75
N ASP A 149 -4.91 -0.94 4.69
CA ASP A 149 -4.45 -1.23 3.33
C ASP A 149 -5.60 -0.98 2.33
N PRO A 150 -5.35 -0.38 1.14
CA PRO A 150 -6.39 -0.17 0.14
C PRO A 150 -6.98 -1.48 -0.41
N SER A 151 -6.26 -2.62 -0.39
CA SER A 151 -6.71 -3.90 -0.93
C SER A 151 -8.07 -4.37 -0.41
N ALA A 152 -8.40 -4.02 0.84
CA ALA A 152 -9.68 -4.35 1.45
C ALA A 152 -10.83 -3.45 0.95
N GLN A 153 -10.52 -2.31 0.33
CA GLN A 153 -11.48 -1.27 -0.07
C GLN A 153 -11.22 -0.74 -1.50
N MET A 154 -10.61 -1.54 -2.38
CA MET A 154 -10.25 -1.15 -3.74
C MET A 154 -11.38 -0.54 -4.58
N PRO A 155 -12.64 -1.06 -4.54
CA PRO A 155 -13.73 -0.43 -5.30
C PRO A 155 -13.96 1.04 -4.95
N HIS A 156 -13.81 1.42 -3.67
CA HIS A 156 -13.90 2.81 -3.22
C HIS A 156 -12.71 3.64 -3.71
N ALA A 157 -11.48 3.13 -3.55
CA ALA A 157 -10.27 3.84 -3.93
C ALA A 157 -10.19 4.09 -5.45
N LEU A 158 -10.55 3.10 -6.26
CA LEU A 158 -10.59 3.21 -7.72
C LEU A 158 -11.65 4.23 -8.17
N LYS A 159 -12.86 4.17 -7.61
CA LYS A 159 -13.92 5.14 -7.93
C LYS A 159 -13.50 6.57 -7.56
N THR A 160 -12.94 6.77 -6.36
CA THR A 160 -12.38 8.06 -5.93
C THR A 160 -11.34 8.57 -6.90
N SER A 161 -10.39 7.70 -7.31
CA SER A 161 -9.32 8.04 -8.24
C SER A 161 -9.83 8.49 -9.61
N GLN A 162 -10.81 7.78 -10.15
CA GLN A 162 -11.43 8.12 -11.43
C GLN A 162 -12.11 9.49 -11.37
N LEU A 163 -12.96 9.73 -10.37
CA LEU A 163 -13.66 11.00 -10.19
C LEU A 163 -12.70 12.18 -9.98
N ALA A 164 -11.67 11.99 -9.16
CA ALA A 164 -10.66 13.02 -8.92
C ALA A 164 -9.85 13.34 -10.18
N LEU A 165 -9.48 12.34 -10.98
CA LEU A 165 -8.77 12.54 -12.24
C LEU A 165 -9.64 13.22 -13.29
N GLU A 166 -10.93 12.86 -13.41
CA GLU A 166 -11.89 13.53 -14.30
C GLU A 166 -12.00 15.02 -13.97
N LYS A 167 -12.16 15.33 -12.67
CA LYS A 167 -12.19 16.72 -12.18
C LYS A 167 -10.88 17.45 -12.51
N ALA A 168 -9.73 16.86 -12.20
CA ALA A 168 -8.43 17.45 -12.47
C ALA A 168 -8.21 17.73 -13.98
N GLN A 169 -8.70 16.82 -14.85
CA GLN A 169 -8.64 16.99 -16.30
C GLN A 169 -9.51 18.17 -16.77
N GLN A 170 -10.73 18.31 -16.25
CA GLN A 170 -11.61 19.45 -16.54
C GLN A 170 -10.98 20.79 -16.12
N GLU A 171 -10.30 20.78 -14.97
CA GLU A 171 -9.58 21.94 -14.40
C GLU A 171 -8.19 22.15 -15.03
N LYS A 172 -7.75 21.29 -15.95
CA LYS A 172 -6.44 21.31 -16.61
C LYS A 172 -5.25 21.34 -15.65
N ARG A 173 -5.33 20.60 -14.55
CA ARG A 173 -4.28 20.51 -13.54
C ARG A 173 -3.69 19.10 -13.46
N ILE A 174 -2.50 19.01 -12.91
CA ILE A 174 -1.83 17.74 -12.64
C ILE A 174 -2.36 17.18 -11.32
N LEU A 175 -2.81 15.93 -11.35
CA LEU A 175 -3.15 15.14 -10.17
C LEU A 175 -2.60 13.72 -10.38
N ARG A 176 -1.81 13.23 -9.44
CA ARG A 176 -1.22 11.89 -9.47
C ARG A 176 -1.96 10.95 -8.53
N ILE A 177 -2.13 9.71 -8.94
CA ILE A 177 -2.71 8.64 -8.10
C ILE A 177 -1.60 7.70 -7.66
N CYS A 178 -1.44 7.57 -6.35
CA CYS A 178 -0.42 6.75 -5.71
C CYS A 178 -1.05 5.76 -4.72
N TRP A 179 -0.37 4.63 -4.52
CA TRP A 179 -0.81 3.56 -3.63
C TRP A 179 0.34 3.09 -2.76
N GLU A 180 0.07 2.82 -1.50
CA GLU A 180 0.90 2.01 -0.61
C GLU A 180 0.09 0.78 -0.25
N THR A 181 0.51 -0.38 -0.75
CA THR A 181 -0.25 -1.62 -0.63
C THR A 181 0.64 -2.79 -0.22
N ASN A 182 0.05 -3.75 0.47
CA ASN A 182 0.67 -5.05 0.74
C ASN A 182 0.52 -6.03 -0.44
N GLY A 183 -0.09 -5.62 -1.56
CA GLY A 183 -0.23 -6.40 -2.79
C GLY A 183 -1.31 -7.48 -2.74
N TYR A 184 -2.26 -7.38 -1.80
CA TYR A 184 -3.29 -8.40 -1.58
C TYR A 184 -4.64 -8.08 -2.24
N GLU A 185 -4.72 -7.03 -3.03
CA GLU A 185 -5.85 -6.76 -3.90
C GLU A 185 -6.02 -7.87 -4.96
N LYS A 186 -7.21 -8.00 -5.51
CA LYS A 186 -7.45 -8.86 -6.68
C LYS A 186 -6.67 -8.31 -7.89
N GLU A 187 -6.20 -9.20 -8.75
CA GLU A 187 -5.36 -8.86 -9.91
C GLU A 187 -6.01 -7.79 -10.81
N GLU A 188 -7.32 -7.88 -11.05
CA GLU A 188 -8.05 -6.87 -11.82
C GLU A 188 -7.94 -5.47 -11.21
N PHE A 189 -8.03 -5.36 -9.88
CA PHE A 189 -7.91 -4.07 -9.18
C PHE A 189 -6.47 -3.56 -9.20
N ALA A 190 -5.48 -4.44 -9.03
CA ALA A 190 -4.08 -4.07 -9.14
C ALA A 190 -3.73 -3.51 -10.52
N LEU A 191 -4.23 -4.15 -11.59
CA LEU A 191 -4.02 -3.70 -12.96
C LEU A 191 -4.69 -2.35 -13.23
N GLU A 192 -5.89 -2.12 -12.71
CA GLU A 192 -6.59 -0.84 -12.84
C GLU A 192 -5.86 0.27 -12.08
N ALA A 193 -5.45 0.02 -10.83
CA ALA A 193 -4.65 0.94 -10.02
C ALA A 193 -3.33 1.31 -10.71
N ALA A 194 -2.62 0.32 -11.28
CA ALA A 194 -1.40 0.54 -12.03
C ALA A 194 -1.64 1.40 -13.28
N GLY A 195 -2.73 1.15 -14.02
CA GLY A 195 -3.13 1.95 -15.17
C GLY A 195 -3.41 3.43 -14.82
N LEU A 196 -4.09 3.67 -13.69
CA LEU A 196 -4.34 5.02 -13.19
C LEU A 196 -3.04 5.73 -12.80
N SER A 197 -2.15 5.04 -12.09
CA SER A 197 -0.83 5.58 -11.72
C SER A 197 0.04 5.86 -12.95
N LEU A 198 0.08 4.93 -13.91
CA LEU A 198 0.86 5.11 -15.14
C LEU A 198 0.43 6.37 -15.89
N LYS A 199 -0.88 6.56 -16.08
CA LYS A 199 -1.46 7.71 -16.79
C LYS A 199 -1.24 9.02 -16.07
N SER A 200 -1.38 9.03 -14.75
CA SER A 200 -1.35 10.25 -13.94
C SER A 200 0.04 10.71 -13.49
N GLY A 201 1.07 9.88 -13.65
CA GLY A 201 2.41 10.18 -13.12
C GLY A 201 2.65 9.70 -11.69
N GLY A 202 1.70 8.95 -11.12
CA GLY A 202 1.82 8.34 -9.80
C GLY A 202 2.56 7.01 -9.82
N ASN A 203 2.51 6.26 -8.71
CA ASN A 203 3.16 4.96 -8.56
C ASN A 203 2.42 4.04 -7.57
N LEU A 204 2.70 2.73 -7.69
CA LEU A 204 2.34 1.71 -6.70
C LEU A 204 3.59 1.36 -5.89
N LYS A 205 3.46 1.43 -4.59
CA LYS A 205 4.47 1.07 -3.61
C LYS A 205 4.04 -0.22 -2.92
N PHE A 206 4.67 -1.32 -3.31
CA PHE A 206 4.42 -2.63 -2.71
C PHE A 206 5.28 -2.83 -1.48
N ASP A 207 4.64 -3.12 -0.37
CA ASP A 207 5.30 -3.42 0.89
C ASP A 207 5.48 -4.94 1.04
N LEU A 208 6.59 -5.47 0.51
CA LEU A 208 6.97 -6.87 0.57
C LEU A 208 7.55 -7.18 1.96
N LYS A 209 6.79 -7.90 2.79
CA LYS A 209 7.05 -8.01 4.23
C LYS A 209 8.15 -8.99 4.58
N ALA A 210 8.13 -10.18 3.97
CA ALA A 210 9.12 -11.23 4.10
C ALA A 210 9.12 -12.11 2.85
N TRP A 211 10.26 -12.78 2.58
CA TRP A 211 10.39 -13.75 1.51
C TRP A 211 9.90 -15.14 1.93
N ASP A 212 10.37 -15.63 3.08
CA ASP A 212 9.92 -16.92 3.59
C ASP A 212 8.43 -16.85 3.93
N GLU A 213 7.65 -17.79 3.38
CA GLU A 213 6.20 -17.81 3.53
C GLU A 213 5.78 -18.06 4.98
N ASN A 214 6.51 -18.90 5.70
CA ASN A 214 6.19 -19.20 7.11
C ASN A 214 6.51 -18.00 8.00
N LEU A 215 7.59 -17.28 7.68
CA LEU A 215 7.91 -16.03 8.36
C LEU A 215 6.82 -14.98 8.09
N ASN A 216 6.37 -14.84 6.83
CA ASN A 216 5.27 -13.92 6.51
C ASN A 216 3.96 -14.31 7.19
N LEU A 217 3.64 -15.61 7.26
CA LEU A 217 2.49 -16.11 8.01
C LEU A 217 2.59 -15.77 9.50
N ALA A 218 3.77 -15.95 10.10
CA ALA A 218 4.01 -15.65 11.52
C ALA A 218 3.89 -14.14 11.81
N LEU A 219 4.47 -13.29 10.96
CA LEU A 219 4.52 -11.84 11.15
C LEU A 219 3.24 -11.12 10.74
N CYS A 220 2.55 -11.59 9.68
CA CYS A 220 1.48 -10.86 9.00
C CYS A 220 0.14 -11.61 8.96
N GLY A 221 0.08 -12.85 9.44
CA GLY A 221 -1.15 -13.65 9.55
C GLY A 221 -1.64 -14.26 8.25
N VAL A 222 -0.95 -14.05 7.12
CA VAL A 222 -1.31 -14.55 5.78
C VAL A 222 -0.07 -14.89 4.95
N SER A 223 -0.25 -15.69 3.87
CA SER A 223 0.80 -16.03 2.90
C SER A 223 1.30 -14.78 2.15
N ASN A 224 2.57 -14.73 1.74
CA ASN A 224 3.10 -13.70 0.84
C ASN A 224 2.85 -14.00 -0.64
N GLN A 225 2.47 -15.22 -1.00
CA GLN A 225 2.37 -15.67 -2.39
C GLN A 225 1.44 -14.82 -3.27
N PRO A 226 0.26 -14.38 -2.82
CA PRO A 226 -0.56 -13.47 -3.60
C PRO A 226 0.12 -12.12 -3.87
N ALA A 227 0.78 -11.54 -2.87
CA ALA A 227 1.50 -10.26 -3.02
C ALA A 227 2.64 -10.36 -4.03
N LEU A 228 3.44 -11.44 -4.00
CA LEU A 228 4.50 -11.69 -4.95
C LEU A 228 3.96 -11.85 -6.38
N ARG A 229 2.85 -12.60 -6.56
CA ARG A 229 2.20 -12.73 -7.87
C ARG A 229 1.68 -11.40 -8.40
N THR A 230 1.01 -10.61 -7.56
CA THR A 230 0.47 -9.30 -7.95
C THR A 230 1.60 -8.33 -8.30
N PHE A 231 2.70 -8.31 -7.53
CA PHE A 231 3.89 -7.51 -7.83
C PHE A 231 4.47 -7.85 -9.20
N ARG A 232 4.70 -9.15 -9.47
CA ARG A 232 5.22 -9.64 -10.75
C ARG A 232 4.30 -9.24 -11.90
N LEU A 233 2.99 -9.48 -11.77
CA LEU A 233 1.99 -9.15 -12.79
C LEU A 233 2.00 -7.65 -13.14
N VAL A 234 2.03 -6.78 -12.14
CA VAL A 234 2.08 -5.33 -12.34
C VAL A 234 3.42 -4.92 -12.96
N GLY A 235 4.52 -5.48 -12.48
CA GLY A 235 5.86 -5.18 -12.98
C GLY A 235 6.05 -5.55 -14.44
N GLU A 236 5.74 -6.79 -14.82
CA GLU A 236 5.85 -7.28 -16.20
C GLU A 236 4.98 -6.46 -17.17
N ARG A 237 3.79 -6.05 -16.72
CA ARG A 237 2.83 -5.38 -17.58
C ARG A 237 3.04 -3.87 -17.71
N PHE A 238 3.53 -3.20 -16.65
CA PHE A 238 3.52 -1.73 -16.60
C PHE A 238 4.89 -1.07 -16.42
N PHE A 239 5.87 -1.73 -15.81
CA PHE A 239 7.12 -1.09 -15.43
C PHE A 239 7.86 -0.47 -16.63
N ASN A 240 7.99 -1.22 -17.72
CA ASN A 240 8.69 -0.76 -18.93
C ASN A 240 7.93 0.29 -19.75
N GLN A 241 6.69 0.64 -19.37
CA GLN A 241 5.93 1.65 -20.08
C GLN A 241 6.31 3.10 -19.70
N ARG A 242 7.04 3.28 -18.57
CA ARG A 242 7.47 4.60 -18.09
C ARG A 242 8.71 4.46 -17.20
N LEU A 243 9.88 4.28 -17.81
CA LEU A 243 11.16 4.04 -17.10
C LEU A 243 11.71 5.29 -16.42
N GLU A 244 11.53 6.47 -17.03
CA GLU A 244 12.01 7.76 -16.51
C GLU A 244 11.33 8.16 -15.20
N LEU A 245 10.15 7.65 -14.95
CA LEU A 245 9.39 7.87 -13.73
C LEU A 245 8.72 6.55 -13.32
N PRO A 246 9.35 5.74 -12.48
CA PRO A 246 8.88 4.40 -12.15
C PRO A 246 7.44 4.36 -11.65
N VAL A 247 6.62 3.49 -12.25
CA VAL A 247 5.22 3.27 -11.84
C VAL A 247 5.12 2.28 -10.69
N LEU A 248 6.15 1.47 -10.50
CA LEU A 248 6.24 0.44 -9.48
C LEU A 248 7.50 0.63 -8.64
N THR A 249 7.38 0.47 -7.34
CA THR A 249 8.49 0.39 -6.38
C THR A 249 8.17 -0.63 -5.29
N ALA A 250 9.20 -1.14 -4.65
CA ALA A 250 9.05 -2.02 -3.50
C ALA A 250 9.62 -1.38 -2.22
N SER A 251 9.10 -1.82 -1.08
CA SER A 251 9.69 -1.55 0.23
C SER A 251 9.67 -2.80 1.11
N THR A 252 10.59 -2.86 2.08
CA THR A 252 10.61 -3.89 3.11
C THR A 252 11.02 -3.26 4.44
N LEU A 253 10.27 -3.57 5.49
CA LEU A 253 10.58 -3.14 6.86
C LEU A 253 11.59 -4.11 7.47
N LEU A 254 12.73 -3.59 7.92
CA LEU A 254 13.82 -4.36 8.52
C LEU A 254 13.53 -4.64 9.99
N VAL A 255 12.71 -5.67 10.27
CA VAL A 255 12.31 -6.06 11.62
C VAL A 255 13.45 -6.84 12.28
N PRO A 256 14.09 -6.32 13.37
CA PRO A 256 15.25 -6.96 13.98
C PRO A 256 14.96 -8.38 14.44
N GLY A 257 15.85 -9.33 14.11
CA GLY A 257 15.74 -10.75 14.44
C GLY A 257 14.78 -11.56 13.57
N TYR A 258 14.10 -10.91 12.58
CA TYR A 258 13.15 -11.57 11.67
C TYR A 258 13.47 -11.31 10.20
N VAL A 259 13.59 -10.04 9.81
CA VAL A 259 13.86 -9.66 8.41
C VAL A 259 15.30 -9.18 8.33
N ASP A 260 16.18 -10.07 7.94
CA ASP A 260 17.63 -9.89 7.88
C ASP A 260 18.14 -9.78 6.43
N ALA A 261 19.46 -9.84 6.27
CA ALA A 261 20.10 -9.75 4.96
C ALA A 261 19.73 -10.92 4.03
N GLU A 262 19.47 -12.13 4.56
CA GLU A 262 19.07 -13.27 3.73
C GLU A 262 17.66 -13.06 3.17
N GLU A 263 16.70 -12.65 3.98
CA GLU A 263 15.35 -12.28 3.54
C GLU A 263 15.37 -11.17 2.49
N VAL A 264 16.17 -10.12 2.72
CA VAL A 264 16.31 -9.00 1.78
C VAL A 264 16.99 -9.43 0.48
N ASN A 265 17.99 -10.31 0.54
CA ASN A 265 18.66 -10.87 -0.63
C ASN A 265 17.66 -11.58 -1.55
N GLN A 266 16.81 -12.43 -1.00
CA GLN A 266 15.80 -13.18 -1.75
C GLN A 266 14.71 -12.24 -2.33
N ILE A 267 14.25 -11.26 -1.57
CA ILE A 267 13.30 -10.25 -2.07
C ILE A 267 13.93 -9.45 -3.21
N ALA A 268 15.17 -9.00 -3.07
CA ALA A 268 15.86 -8.21 -4.09
C ALA A 268 16.12 -9.03 -5.36
N ALA A 269 16.50 -10.29 -5.23
CA ALA A 269 16.61 -11.22 -6.35
C ALA A 269 15.29 -11.36 -7.10
N PHE A 270 14.19 -11.58 -6.37
CA PHE A 270 12.83 -11.66 -6.94
C PHE A 270 12.43 -10.36 -7.67
N ILE A 271 12.69 -9.19 -7.09
CA ILE A 271 12.41 -7.90 -7.74
C ILE A 271 13.21 -7.77 -9.03
N SER A 272 14.49 -8.19 -9.02
CA SER A 272 15.40 -8.09 -10.18
C SER A 272 14.97 -8.98 -11.34
N GLU A 273 14.30 -10.11 -11.08
CA GLU A 273 13.71 -10.96 -12.14
C GLU A 273 12.66 -10.21 -12.96
N VAL A 274 11.96 -9.25 -12.37
CA VAL A 274 11.04 -8.37 -13.08
C VAL A 274 11.81 -7.24 -13.77
N SER A 275 12.62 -6.51 -13.01
CA SER A 275 13.57 -5.51 -13.54
C SER A 275 14.55 -5.05 -12.45
N PRO A 276 15.87 -5.03 -12.72
CA PRO A 276 16.87 -4.49 -11.78
C PRO A 276 16.75 -2.98 -11.57
N GLN A 277 15.95 -2.28 -12.38
CA GLN A 277 15.72 -0.83 -12.30
C GLN A 277 14.56 -0.46 -11.38
N ILE A 278 13.81 -1.42 -10.86
CA ILE A 278 12.72 -1.14 -9.90
C ILE A 278 13.32 -0.55 -8.62
N PRO A 279 12.88 0.64 -8.19
CA PRO A 279 13.34 1.21 -6.93
C PRO A 279 12.96 0.34 -5.73
N TYR A 280 13.89 0.15 -4.81
CA TYR A 280 13.67 -0.61 -3.58
C TYR A 280 14.08 0.19 -2.36
N THR A 281 13.18 0.34 -1.39
CA THR A 281 13.42 1.08 -0.15
C THR A 281 13.39 0.13 1.05
N LEU A 282 14.52 0.05 1.76
CA LEU A 282 14.63 -0.66 3.02
C LEU A 282 14.27 0.30 4.16
N LEU A 283 13.22 -0.01 4.91
CA LEU A 283 12.70 0.87 5.95
C LEU A 283 13.21 0.45 7.33
N ALA A 284 13.76 1.40 8.08
CA ALA A 284 14.08 1.19 9.47
C ALA A 284 12.81 0.93 10.28
N PHE A 285 12.84 -0.11 11.12
CA PHE A 285 11.77 -0.49 12.03
C PHE A 285 11.78 0.39 13.28
N TYR A 286 10.59 0.72 13.75
CA TYR A 286 10.33 1.32 15.05
C TYR A 286 9.36 0.44 15.85
N PRO A 287 9.63 0.15 17.15
CA PRO A 287 8.77 -0.69 17.99
C PRO A 287 7.33 -0.19 18.04
N GLN A 288 6.39 -1.07 17.67
CA GLN A 288 4.97 -0.73 17.62
C GLN A 288 4.08 -1.96 17.81
N TYR A 289 2.86 -1.71 18.26
CA TYR A 289 1.77 -2.65 18.40
C TYR A 289 2.13 -3.87 19.27
N VAL A 290 2.17 -5.08 18.70
CA VAL A 290 2.52 -6.31 19.44
C VAL A 290 4.04 -6.43 19.63
N MET A 291 4.83 -5.96 18.66
CA MET A 291 6.30 -5.99 18.68
C MET A 291 6.88 -4.68 19.21
N ASN A 292 6.36 -4.21 20.35
CA ASN A 292 6.78 -2.97 20.99
C ASN A 292 7.98 -3.14 21.94
N ASP A 293 8.44 -4.36 22.14
CA ASP A 293 9.57 -4.76 22.97
C ASP A 293 10.86 -5.00 22.17
N LEU A 294 10.81 -4.95 20.84
CA LEU A 294 11.99 -5.07 20.01
C LEU A 294 12.78 -3.75 19.95
N PRO A 295 14.12 -3.80 19.72
CA PRO A 295 14.90 -2.60 19.44
C PRO A 295 14.54 -2.03 18.06
N THR A 296 14.95 -0.79 17.77
CA THR A 296 14.95 -0.25 16.40
C THR A 296 15.97 -0.99 15.54
N THR A 297 15.85 -0.88 14.22
CA THR A 297 16.83 -1.44 13.27
C THR A 297 18.21 -0.87 13.54
N SER A 298 19.23 -1.72 13.71
CA SER A 298 20.62 -1.26 13.84
C SER A 298 21.18 -0.78 12.51
N LYS A 299 22.17 0.14 12.57
CA LYS A 299 22.90 0.57 11.37
C LYS A 299 23.62 -0.58 10.66
N GLU A 300 24.11 -1.57 11.44
CA GLU A 300 24.76 -2.76 10.92
C GLU A 300 23.78 -3.57 10.07
N LEU A 301 22.61 -3.96 10.63
CA LEU A 301 21.56 -4.68 9.91
C LEU A 301 21.13 -3.94 8.64
N ALA A 302 20.86 -2.63 8.75
CA ALA A 302 20.45 -1.84 7.60
C ALA A 302 21.51 -1.78 6.50
N ASN A 303 22.78 -1.67 6.85
CA ASN A 303 23.90 -1.66 5.90
C ASN A 303 24.11 -3.04 5.24
N ASP A 304 23.99 -4.13 5.96
CA ASP A 304 24.13 -5.46 5.40
C ASP A 304 22.97 -5.78 4.46
N CYS A 305 21.74 -5.47 4.83
CA CYS A 305 20.57 -5.54 3.94
C CYS A 305 20.74 -4.67 2.68
N TYR A 306 21.30 -3.46 2.82
CA TYR A 306 21.57 -2.58 1.69
C TYR A 306 22.60 -3.17 0.72
N LYS A 307 23.69 -3.75 1.23
CA LYS A 307 24.75 -4.37 0.40
C LYS A 307 24.17 -5.50 -0.45
N VAL A 308 23.47 -6.46 0.15
CA VAL A 308 22.89 -7.60 -0.59
C VAL A 308 21.83 -7.16 -1.58
N ALA A 309 21.00 -6.19 -1.25
CA ALA A 309 20.03 -5.65 -2.19
C ALA A 309 20.69 -4.96 -3.40
N LYS A 310 21.83 -4.30 -3.19
CA LYS A 310 22.63 -3.66 -4.26
C LYS A 310 23.30 -4.65 -5.21
N GLU A 311 23.45 -5.91 -4.83
CA GLU A 311 23.95 -6.96 -5.75
C GLU A 311 22.93 -7.27 -6.85
N HIS A 312 21.65 -7.07 -6.60
CA HIS A 312 20.55 -7.36 -7.52
C HIS A 312 19.94 -6.12 -8.18
N LEU A 313 19.92 -4.97 -7.50
CA LEU A 313 19.14 -3.80 -7.88
C LEU A 313 19.97 -2.53 -8.03
N GLU A 314 19.70 -1.78 -9.10
CA GLU A 314 20.39 -0.52 -9.39
C GLU A 314 20.00 0.61 -8.42
N LYS A 315 18.75 0.63 -7.99
CA LYS A 315 18.13 1.73 -7.21
C LYS A 315 17.68 1.23 -5.85
N VAL A 316 18.56 1.26 -4.86
CA VAL A 316 18.27 0.88 -3.47
C VAL A 316 18.47 2.07 -2.54
N ARG A 317 17.63 2.23 -1.54
CA ARG A 317 17.74 3.26 -0.51
C ARG A 317 17.32 2.75 0.87
N ILE A 318 17.96 3.27 1.92
CA ILE A 318 17.49 3.13 3.30
C ILE A 318 16.57 4.32 3.60
N GLY A 319 15.33 4.03 3.99
CA GLY A 319 14.34 5.00 4.45
C GLY A 319 14.25 5.04 5.96
N ASN A 320 13.73 6.14 6.51
CA ASN A 320 13.64 6.38 7.96
C ASN A 320 14.99 6.23 8.67
N ALA A 321 16.09 6.69 8.03
CA ALA A 321 17.44 6.49 8.54
C ALA A 321 17.72 7.19 9.89
N ASP A 322 16.90 8.15 10.26
CA ASP A 322 16.86 8.82 11.56
C ASP A 322 16.45 7.90 12.72
N LEU A 323 15.79 6.78 12.42
CA LEU A 323 15.37 5.76 13.39
C LEU A 323 16.46 4.68 13.65
N LEU A 324 17.55 4.66 12.88
CA LEU A 324 18.61 3.65 13.02
C LEU A 324 19.40 3.84 14.32
N SER A 325 19.52 2.75 15.10
CA SER A 325 20.34 2.71 16.33
C SER A 325 21.80 2.36 16.08
#